data_50687e227b968cd12cda5bcf1b10bc51
#
_entry.id   50687e227b968cd12cda5bcf1b10bc51
#
_cell.length_a   1.000
_cell.length_b   1.000
_cell.length_c   1.000
_cell.angle_alpha   90.00
_cell.angle_beta   90.00
_cell.angle_gamma   90.00
#
_symmetry.space_group_name_H-M   'P 1'
#
loop_
_entity.id
_entity.type
_entity.pdbx_description
1 polymer ?
#
loop_
_entity_poly.entity_id
_entity_poly.type
_entity_poly.pdbx_seq_one_letter_code
_entity_poly.pdbx_strand_id
1 'polypeptide(L)'
;MHISEIRINLCGNHGGRLKAFCSLTFDNTFVIRDVKLIEGNDGLFLAMPSRKLCDRCRRCGEKNHLKSRFCNNCGSRLDENRYQHSQNGNGLPRLKLHADIAHPINAECRLELEHQVLLAYQEELDRSKLPGYIPQKIDSDLVDLYYDHDPVEAEPHLRLRPTGTYPH
;
A
#
# COMPACT_ATOMS: atom_id res chain seq x y z
N MET A 1 -4.69 2.50 21.62
CA MET A 1 -4.46 1.47 20.59
C MET A 1 -2.97 1.15 20.65
N HIS A 2 -2.63 -0.07 21.04
CA HIS A 2 -1.24 -0.51 21.20
C HIS A 2 -0.93 -1.58 20.16
N ILE A 3 0.24 -1.51 19.51
CA ILE A 3 0.67 -2.57 18.60
C ILE A 3 1.17 -3.72 19.45
N SER A 4 0.46 -4.84 19.43
CA SER A 4 0.78 -6.03 20.21
C SER A 4 1.64 -7.04 19.46
N GLU A 5 1.61 -7.03 18.13
CA GLU A 5 2.43 -7.89 17.29
C GLU A 5 2.68 -7.26 15.92
N ILE A 6 3.91 -7.40 15.42
CA ILE A 6 4.30 -7.07 14.06
C ILE A 6 4.90 -8.32 13.42
N ARG A 7 4.34 -8.78 12.34
CA ARG A 7 4.91 -9.87 11.53
C ARG A 7 5.46 -9.31 10.23
N ILE A 8 6.66 -9.70 9.88
CA ILE A 8 7.38 -9.27 8.67
C ILE A 8 7.62 -10.49 7.78
N ASN A 9 7.18 -10.40 6.53
CA ASN A 9 7.53 -11.35 5.49
C ASN A 9 8.44 -10.66 4.49
N LEU A 10 9.73 -11.02 4.50
CA LEU A 10 10.73 -10.44 3.62
C LEU A 10 10.47 -10.85 2.17
N CYS A 11 10.43 -9.88 1.28
CA CYS A 11 10.46 -10.14 -0.15
C CYS A 11 11.91 -10.47 -0.56
N GLY A 12 12.13 -11.63 -1.21
CA GLY A 12 13.46 -12.03 -1.64
C GLY A 12 14.13 -10.97 -2.53
N ASN A 13 15.45 -11.06 -2.66
CA ASN A 13 16.34 -10.11 -3.36
C ASN A 13 16.14 -10.04 -4.88
N HIS A 14 14.92 -9.96 -5.36
CA HIS A 14 14.64 -9.84 -6.80
C HIS A 14 14.80 -8.41 -7.35
N GLY A 15 15.56 -7.55 -6.66
CA GLY A 15 15.91 -6.19 -7.12
C GLY A 15 14.73 -5.19 -7.11
N GLY A 16 13.58 -5.58 -6.56
CA GLY A 16 12.39 -4.73 -6.48
C GLY A 16 12.43 -3.72 -5.32
N ARG A 17 11.65 -2.66 -5.46
CA ARG A 17 11.48 -1.64 -4.41
C ARG A 17 10.70 -2.16 -3.19
N LEU A 18 9.89 -3.20 -3.34
CA LEU A 18 9.16 -3.85 -2.27
C LEU A 18 10.12 -4.70 -1.44
N LYS A 19 10.28 -4.37 -0.16
CA LYS A 19 11.20 -5.05 0.77
C LYS A 19 10.51 -6.10 1.63
N ALA A 20 9.30 -5.80 2.09
CA ALA A 20 8.56 -6.73 2.92
C ALA A 20 7.05 -6.47 2.87
N PHE A 21 6.28 -7.51 3.14
CA PHE A 21 4.89 -7.40 3.56
C PHE A 21 4.84 -7.44 5.09
N CYS A 22 3.97 -6.62 5.67
CA CYS A 22 3.83 -6.51 7.12
C CYS A 22 2.38 -6.75 7.53
N SER A 23 2.21 -7.37 8.70
CA SER A 23 0.94 -7.53 9.37
C SER A 23 1.04 -6.90 10.76
N LEU A 24 0.12 -6.02 11.10
CA LEU A 24 0.10 -5.24 12.34
C LEU A 24 -1.10 -5.65 13.18
N THR A 25 -0.86 -6.25 14.36
CA THR A 25 -1.92 -6.61 15.31
C THR A 25 -2.00 -5.56 16.41
N PHE A 26 -3.20 -5.11 16.71
CA PHE A 26 -3.49 -4.11 17.73
C PHE A 26 -4.27 -4.73 18.87
N ASP A 27 -3.81 -4.48 20.11
CA ASP A 27 -4.45 -4.91 21.36
C ASP A 27 -4.85 -6.41 21.36
N ASN A 28 -4.16 -7.26 20.60
CA ASN A 28 -4.48 -8.69 20.35
C ASN A 28 -5.92 -8.96 19.84
N THR A 29 -6.58 -7.93 19.28
CA THR A 29 -7.99 -8.00 18.88
C THR A 29 -8.24 -7.63 17.42
N PHE A 30 -7.38 -6.84 16.82
CA PHE A 30 -7.55 -6.36 15.46
C PHE A 30 -6.24 -6.42 14.67
N VAL A 31 -6.30 -6.88 13.42
CA VAL A 31 -5.13 -6.99 12.55
C VAL A 31 -5.33 -6.21 11.24
N ILE A 32 -4.32 -5.45 10.85
CA ILE A 32 -4.19 -4.87 9.51
C ILE A 32 -3.14 -5.68 8.77
N ARG A 33 -3.53 -6.28 7.63
CA ARG A 33 -2.65 -7.05 6.74
C ARG A 33 -2.30 -6.24 5.48
N ASP A 34 -1.35 -6.76 4.69
CA ASP A 34 -0.92 -6.17 3.42
C ASP A 34 -0.36 -4.75 3.51
N VAL A 35 0.17 -4.38 4.66
CA VAL A 35 1.03 -3.21 4.77
C VAL A 35 2.35 -3.53 4.07
N LYS A 36 2.82 -2.66 3.19
CA LYS A 36 4.03 -2.88 2.38
C LYS A 36 5.14 -1.97 2.85
N LEU A 37 6.33 -2.53 3.03
CA LEU A 37 7.55 -1.75 3.22
C LEU A 37 8.25 -1.58 1.87
N ILE A 38 8.37 -0.33 1.43
CA ILE A 38 8.86 0.02 0.09
C ILE A 38 10.07 0.93 0.20
N GLU A 39 11.08 0.68 -0.65
CA GLU A 39 12.23 1.55 -0.79
C GLU A 39 11.90 2.68 -1.77
N GLY A 40 11.84 3.91 -1.23
CA GLY A 40 11.69 5.13 -1.98
C GLY A 40 13.02 5.78 -2.33
N ASN A 41 12.96 6.96 -2.94
CA ASN A 41 14.16 7.74 -3.24
C ASN A 41 14.79 8.34 -1.96
N ASP A 42 13.96 8.58 -0.95
CA ASP A 42 14.36 9.21 0.32
C ASP A 42 14.50 8.18 1.47
N GLY A 43 14.40 6.88 1.18
CA GLY A 43 14.51 5.79 2.15
C GLY A 43 13.28 4.87 2.17
N LEU A 44 13.19 4.05 3.22
CA LEU A 44 12.08 3.12 3.42
C LEU A 44 10.82 3.86 3.91
N PHE A 45 9.67 3.47 3.41
CA PHE A 45 8.38 3.98 3.86
C PHE A 45 7.30 2.90 3.87
N LEU A 46 6.24 3.11 4.67
CA LEU A 46 5.09 2.24 4.70
C LEU A 46 4.03 2.66 3.69
N ALA A 47 3.61 1.73 2.86
CA ALA A 47 2.41 1.84 2.05
C ALA A 47 1.28 1.05 2.72
N MET A 48 0.21 1.75 3.08
CA MET A 48 -0.96 1.16 3.71
C MET A 48 -1.77 0.31 2.71
N PRO A 49 -2.55 -0.68 3.18
CA PRO A 49 -3.37 -1.48 2.30
C PRO A 49 -4.38 -0.61 1.57
N SER A 50 -4.43 -0.75 0.26
CA SER A 50 -5.27 0.05 -0.61
C SER A 50 -5.93 -0.80 -1.69
N ARG A 51 -7.05 -0.32 -2.23
CA ARG A 51 -7.75 -0.94 -3.35
C ARG A 51 -7.69 -0.04 -4.58
N LYS A 52 -7.57 -0.65 -5.75
CA LYS A 52 -7.66 0.06 -7.03
C LYS A 52 -9.06 0.67 -7.21
N LEU A 53 -9.13 1.92 -7.61
CA LEU A 53 -10.40 2.56 -7.95
C LEU A 53 -10.92 2.04 -9.28
N CYS A 54 -12.22 1.77 -9.32
CA CYS A 54 -12.91 1.21 -10.47
C CYS A 54 -14.06 2.12 -10.88
N ASP A 55 -14.40 2.08 -12.18
CA ASP A 55 -15.60 2.68 -12.75
C ASP A 55 -16.42 1.61 -13.48
N ARG A 56 -17.71 1.89 -13.72
CA ARG A 56 -18.63 0.97 -14.37
C ARG A 56 -18.60 1.11 -15.89
N CYS A 57 -18.60 -0.04 -16.57
CA CYS A 57 -18.79 -0.08 -18.02
C CYS A 57 -20.19 0.45 -18.36
N ARG A 58 -20.28 1.43 -19.28
CA ARG A 58 -21.55 2.00 -19.73
C ARG A 58 -22.42 0.99 -20.49
N ARG A 59 -21.81 -0.08 -21.05
CA ARG A 59 -22.53 -1.09 -21.83
C ARG A 59 -23.11 -2.22 -20.98
N CYS A 60 -22.34 -2.79 -20.03
CA CYS A 60 -22.76 -3.96 -19.27
C CYS A 60 -22.78 -3.74 -17.75
N GLY A 61 -22.40 -2.57 -17.24
CA GLY A 61 -22.40 -2.26 -15.81
C GLY A 61 -21.24 -2.85 -15.00
N GLU A 62 -20.37 -3.68 -15.61
CA GLU A 62 -19.25 -4.32 -14.93
C GLU A 62 -18.23 -3.30 -14.44
N LYS A 63 -17.68 -3.56 -13.24
CA LYS A 63 -16.61 -2.73 -12.64
C LYS A 63 -15.29 -3.00 -13.33
N ASN A 64 -14.64 -1.95 -13.80
CA ASN A 64 -13.34 -2.03 -14.45
C ASN A 64 -12.39 -1.02 -13.81
N HIS A 65 -11.14 -1.41 -13.70
CA HIS A 65 -10.08 -0.55 -13.25
C HIS A 65 -10.04 0.77 -14.04
N LEU A 66 -9.72 1.89 -13.42
CA LEU A 66 -9.70 3.20 -14.09
C LEU A 66 -8.76 3.25 -15.28
N LYS A 67 -7.61 2.55 -15.23
CA LYS A 67 -6.66 2.44 -16.34
C LYS A 67 -7.05 1.41 -17.42
N SER A 68 -8.12 0.63 -17.23
CA SER A 68 -8.53 -0.39 -18.23
C SER A 68 -9.00 0.26 -19.52
N ARG A 69 -8.47 -0.17 -20.65
CA ARG A 69 -8.86 0.32 -21.99
C ARG A 69 -10.11 -0.39 -22.51
N PHE A 70 -10.33 -1.61 -22.07
CA PHE A 70 -11.46 -2.46 -22.46
C PHE A 70 -12.16 -3.04 -21.23
N CYS A 71 -13.43 -3.31 -21.37
CA CYS A 71 -14.22 -3.94 -20.33
C CYS A 71 -13.85 -5.43 -20.20
N ASN A 72 -13.53 -5.88 -19.00
CA ASN A 72 -13.16 -7.27 -18.72
C ASN A 72 -14.28 -8.28 -18.99
N ASN A 73 -15.56 -7.82 -18.95
CA ASN A 73 -16.71 -8.69 -19.18
C ASN A 73 -17.18 -8.69 -20.64
N CYS A 74 -17.46 -7.51 -21.21
CA CYS A 74 -18.09 -7.43 -22.54
C CYS A 74 -17.15 -6.99 -23.68
N GLY A 75 -15.87 -6.75 -23.41
CA GLY A 75 -14.86 -6.35 -24.38
C GLY A 75 -15.05 -4.95 -24.97
N SER A 76 -16.08 -4.18 -24.59
CA SER A 76 -16.29 -2.83 -25.13
C SER A 76 -15.14 -1.90 -24.72
N ARG A 77 -14.75 -1.00 -25.63
CA ARG A 77 -13.77 0.04 -25.33
C ARG A 77 -14.33 0.98 -24.27
N LEU A 78 -13.52 1.28 -23.28
CA LEU A 78 -13.84 2.20 -22.20
C LEU A 78 -13.28 3.59 -22.52
N ASP A 79 -13.99 4.62 -22.05
CA ASP A 79 -13.57 6.01 -22.21
C ASP A 79 -12.26 6.25 -21.42
N GLU A 80 -11.23 6.69 -22.11
CA GLU A 80 -9.90 6.95 -21.53
C GLU A 80 -9.92 8.17 -20.58
N ASN A 81 -10.90 9.06 -20.72
CA ASN A 81 -11.05 10.28 -19.92
C ASN A 81 -12.05 10.14 -18.75
N ARG A 82 -12.60 8.95 -18.52
CA ARG A 82 -13.64 8.70 -17.49
C ARG A 82 -13.22 9.08 -16.06
N TYR A 83 -11.92 9.20 -15.82
CA TYR A 83 -11.35 9.58 -14.53
C TYR A 83 -11.09 11.09 -14.38
N GLN A 84 -11.22 11.88 -15.47
CA GLN A 84 -11.01 13.34 -15.43
C GLN A 84 -12.17 14.08 -14.74
N HIS A 85 -13.34 13.44 -14.62
CA HIS A 85 -14.53 14.03 -13.98
C HIS A 85 -14.48 14.08 -12.45
N SER A 86 -13.43 13.59 -11.81
CA SER A 86 -13.25 13.67 -10.35
C SER A 86 -12.52 14.95 -9.93
N GLN A 87 -12.80 16.08 -10.61
CA GLN A 87 -12.17 17.36 -10.28
C GLN A 87 -12.99 18.12 -9.23
N ASN A 88 -12.48 18.16 -8.00
CA ASN A 88 -12.82 19.21 -7.05
C ASN A 88 -11.62 20.15 -6.91
N GLY A 89 -11.75 21.32 -7.56
CA GLY A 89 -11.11 22.60 -7.25
C GLY A 89 -9.58 22.67 -7.06
N ASN A 90 -8.96 23.58 -7.82
CA ASN A 90 -7.65 24.19 -7.58
C ASN A 90 -6.39 23.31 -7.70
N GLY A 91 -5.94 23.09 -8.91
CA GLY A 91 -4.62 22.51 -9.23
C GLY A 91 -4.75 21.35 -10.22
N LEU A 92 -3.70 21.08 -10.97
CA LEU A 92 -3.63 19.93 -11.89
C LEU A 92 -4.07 18.65 -11.17
N PRO A 93 -5.14 17.99 -11.62
CA PRO A 93 -5.72 16.87 -10.89
C PRO A 93 -4.74 15.69 -10.93
N ARG A 94 -4.16 15.38 -9.80
CA ARG A 94 -3.41 14.14 -9.64
C ARG A 94 -4.40 13.01 -9.59
N LEU A 95 -4.38 12.16 -10.60
CA LEU A 95 -5.31 11.04 -10.71
C LEU A 95 -5.13 10.08 -9.53
N LYS A 96 -6.09 10.08 -8.61
CA LYS A 96 -6.14 9.09 -7.53
C LYS A 96 -6.58 7.75 -8.13
N LEU A 97 -5.67 6.78 -8.19
CA LEU A 97 -5.93 5.44 -8.72
C LEU A 97 -6.29 4.42 -7.66
N HIS A 98 -5.94 4.70 -6.41
CA HIS A 98 -6.13 3.83 -5.27
C HIS A 98 -6.87 4.54 -4.14
N ALA A 99 -7.60 3.79 -3.35
CA ALA A 99 -8.20 4.26 -2.11
C ALA A 99 -7.70 3.39 -0.96
N ASP A 100 -7.21 4.03 0.10
CA ASP A 100 -6.75 3.32 1.29
C ASP A 100 -7.92 2.56 1.92
N ILE A 101 -7.65 1.34 2.38
CA ILE A 101 -8.58 0.50 3.13
C ILE A 101 -8.47 0.82 4.62
N ALA A 102 -7.22 0.99 5.09
CA ALA A 102 -6.90 1.37 6.46
C ALA A 102 -5.70 2.33 6.44
N HIS A 103 -5.73 3.39 7.25
CA HIS A 103 -4.61 4.34 7.36
C HIS A 103 -4.65 5.05 8.72
N PRO A 104 -3.50 5.49 9.25
CA PRO A 104 -3.45 6.36 10.42
C PRO A 104 -4.07 7.72 10.09
N ILE A 105 -4.88 8.23 11.01
CA ILE A 105 -5.61 9.50 10.82
C ILE A 105 -4.80 10.74 11.22
N ASN A 106 -3.67 10.57 11.88
CA ASN A 106 -2.78 11.65 12.27
C ASN A 106 -1.31 11.31 12.02
N ALA A 107 -0.46 12.34 12.01
CA ALA A 107 0.96 12.20 11.73
C ALA A 107 1.72 11.44 12.84
N GLU A 108 1.34 11.64 14.10
CA GLU A 108 1.97 10.99 15.25
C GLU A 108 1.80 9.46 15.17
N CYS A 109 0.58 8.99 14.96
CA CYS A 109 0.30 7.57 14.78
C CYS A 109 1.05 6.99 13.57
N ARG A 110 1.18 7.75 12.48
CA ARG A 110 1.94 7.30 11.31
C ARG A 110 3.42 7.12 11.62
N LEU A 111 4.03 8.09 12.28
CA LEU A 111 5.44 8.05 12.67
C LEU A 111 5.71 6.89 13.62
N GLU A 112 4.83 6.66 14.58
CA GLU A 112 4.92 5.54 15.51
C GLU A 112 4.86 4.19 14.79
N LEU A 113 3.89 4.01 13.86
CA LEU A 113 3.78 2.82 13.03
C LEU A 113 5.04 2.58 12.19
N GLU A 114 5.53 3.62 11.52
CA GLU A 114 6.74 3.54 10.69
C GLU A 114 7.95 3.15 11.53
N HIS A 115 8.14 3.78 12.68
CA HIS A 115 9.25 3.50 13.57
C HIS A 115 9.24 2.04 14.04
N GLN A 116 8.10 1.55 14.55
CA GLN A 116 7.99 0.18 15.06
C GLN A 116 8.15 -0.87 13.96
N VAL A 117 7.60 -0.64 12.77
CA VAL A 117 7.77 -1.56 11.64
C VAL A 117 9.21 -1.59 11.14
N LEU A 118 9.90 -0.45 11.11
CA LEU A 118 11.31 -0.40 10.70
C LEU A 118 12.21 -1.17 11.69
N LEU A 119 11.95 -1.06 13.00
CA LEU A 119 12.66 -1.86 14.00
C LEU A 119 12.42 -3.35 13.79
N ALA A 120 11.16 -3.78 13.67
CA ALA A 120 10.81 -5.17 13.43
C ALA A 120 11.40 -5.72 12.12
N TYR A 121 11.44 -4.88 11.06
CA TYR A 121 12.06 -5.25 9.79
C TYR A 121 13.56 -5.47 9.92
N GLN A 122 14.26 -4.61 10.68
CA GLN A 122 15.71 -4.79 10.90
C GLN A 122 16.01 -6.07 11.69
N GLU A 123 15.22 -6.34 12.74
CA GLU A 123 15.33 -7.59 13.51
C GLU A 123 15.09 -8.83 12.64
N GLU A 124 14.08 -8.78 11.75
CA GLU A 124 13.81 -9.88 10.84
C GLU A 124 14.92 -10.08 9.81
N LEU A 125 15.50 -8.99 9.29
CA LEU A 125 16.65 -9.03 8.41
C LEU A 125 17.85 -9.70 9.09
N ASP A 126 18.10 -9.38 10.35
CA ASP A 126 19.23 -9.97 11.08
C ASP A 126 18.96 -11.46 11.38
N ARG A 127 17.73 -11.82 11.73
CA ARG A 127 17.32 -13.23 11.87
C ARG A 127 17.45 -14.02 10.56
N SER A 128 17.15 -13.40 9.44
CA SER A 128 17.19 -14.06 8.13
C SER A 128 18.61 -14.48 7.70
N LYS A 129 19.64 -13.89 8.29
CA LYS A 129 21.05 -14.23 8.05
C LYS A 129 21.52 -15.46 8.84
N LEU A 130 20.76 -15.89 9.83
CA LEU A 130 21.13 -17.01 10.70
C LEU A 130 20.84 -18.36 10.03
N PRO A 131 21.70 -19.38 10.23
CA PRO A 131 21.46 -20.71 9.70
C PRO A 131 20.20 -21.31 10.33
N GLY A 132 19.36 -21.94 9.50
CA GLY A 132 18.08 -22.52 9.96
C GLY A 132 16.92 -21.53 10.06
N TYR A 133 17.08 -20.32 9.54
CA TYR A 133 15.99 -19.34 9.48
C TYR A 133 14.77 -19.89 8.74
N ILE A 134 13.62 -19.75 9.38
CA ILE A 134 12.30 -20.07 8.80
C ILE A 134 11.52 -18.77 8.71
N PRO A 135 11.13 -18.29 7.50
CA PRO A 135 10.33 -17.08 7.34
C PRO A 135 9.03 -17.17 8.11
N GLN A 136 8.64 -16.07 8.75
CA GLN A 136 7.32 -15.97 9.36
C GLN A 136 6.27 -16.02 8.24
N LYS A 137 5.41 -17.04 8.27
CA LYS A 137 4.24 -17.06 7.40
C LYS A 137 3.25 -16.00 7.90
N ILE A 138 3.05 -14.96 7.13
CA ILE A 138 1.84 -14.16 7.26
C ILE A 138 0.72 -15.05 6.72
N ASP A 139 -0.37 -15.25 7.49
CA ASP A 139 -1.57 -15.95 7.02
C ASP A 139 -2.14 -15.22 5.80
N SER A 140 -1.59 -15.51 4.66
CA SER A 140 -1.97 -14.89 3.42
C SER A 140 -2.35 -15.98 2.45
N ASP A 141 -3.59 -16.45 2.56
CA ASP A 141 -4.27 -17.07 1.42
C ASP A 141 -4.36 -16.10 0.23
N LEU A 142 -3.87 -14.87 0.41
CA LEU A 142 -3.92 -13.78 -0.56
C LEU A 142 -2.55 -13.42 -1.16
N VAL A 143 -1.42 -13.81 -0.56
CA VAL A 143 -0.08 -13.47 -1.11
C VAL A 143 0.12 -14.12 -2.47
N ASP A 144 -0.37 -15.33 -2.69
CA ASP A 144 -0.25 -16.03 -3.97
C ASP A 144 -1.14 -15.44 -5.08
N LEU A 145 -2.18 -14.66 -4.72
CA LEU A 145 -3.08 -14.03 -5.68
C LEU A 145 -2.64 -12.60 -6.09
N TYR A 146 -1.70 -12.00 -5.34
CA TYR A 146 -1.26 -10.61 -5.57
C TYR A 146 0.13 -10.48 -6.17
N TYR A 147 0.77 -11.55 -6.63
CA TYR A 147 1.88 -11.46 -7.57
C TYR A 147 1.38 -11.07 -8.97
N ASP A 148 0.43 -10.14 -9.00
CA ASP A 148 0.17 -9.41 -10.22
C ASP A 148 1.36 -8.48 -10.46
N HIS A 149 2.08 -8.73 -11.55
CA HIS A 149 3.30 -8.04 -11.99
C HIS A 149 3.08 -6.56 -12.37
N ASP A 150 2.16 -5.88 -11.74
CA ASP A 150 2.13 -4.43 -11.86
C ASP A 150 3.28 -3.85 -11.04
N PRO A 151 4.28 -3.23 -11.67
CA PRO A 151 5.27 -2.46 -10.92
C PRO A 151 4.47 -1.46 -10.08
N VAL A 152 4.61 -1.54 -8.77
CA VAL A 152 4.06 -0.51 -7.87
C VAL A 152 4.77 0.77 -8.28
N GLU A 153 4.13 1.56 -9.15
CA GLU A 153 4.53 2.94 -9.35
C GLU A 153 4.39 3.58 -7.98
N ALA A 154 5.50 3.72 -7.30
CA ALA A 154 5.54 4.40 -6.01
C ALA A 154 5.05 5.82 -6.25
N GLU A 155 3.81 6.05 -5.92
CA GLU A 155 3.28 7.40 -5.93
C GLU A 155 4.05 8.20 -4.87
N PRO A 156 4.75 9.28 -5.23
CA PRO A 156 5.59 10.06 -4.30
C PRO A 156 4.75 10.97 -3.38
N HIS A 157 3.59 10.48 -2.87
CA HIS A 157 2.59 11.33 -2.25
C HIS A 157 2.70 11.53 -0.76
N LEU A 158 3.68 10.95 -0.13
CA LEU A 158 3.88 11.12 1.31
C LEU A 158 5.25 11.71 1.61
N ARG A 159 5.52 12.89 1.01
CA ARG A 159 6.51 13.78 1.62
C ARG A 159 5.91 14.25 2.93
N LEU A 160 6.52 13.88 4.04
CA LEU A 160 6.36 14.60 5.30
C LEU A 160 6.62 16.08 4.99
N ARG A 161 5.58 16.90 5.03
CA ARG A 161 5.80 18.36 5.05
C ARG A 161 6.46 18.63 6.39
N PRO A 162 7.59 19.36 6.42
CA PRO A 162 8.13 19.85 7.68
C PRO A 162 7.02 20.64 8.37
N THR A 163 6.88 20.47 9.66
CA THR A 163 5.91 21.09 10.55
C THR A 163 5.88 22.61 10.34
N GLY A 164 5.00 23.06 9.46
CA GLY A 164 4.63 24.47 9.35
C GLY A 164 3.57 24.75 10.41
N THR A 165 3.89 25.64 11.33
CA THR A 165 3.01 26.26 12.31
C THR A 165 1.67 26.64 11.68
N TYR A 166 0.58 26.09 12.23
CA TYR A 166 -0.77 26.60 11.97
C TYR A 166 -0.92 27.91 12.74
N PRO A 167 -1.27 29.04 12.10
CA PRO A 167 -1.76 30.21 12.82
C PRO A 167 -3.16 29.91 13.35
N HIS A 168 -3.43 30.41 14.56
CA HIS A 168 -4.68 30.33 15.30
C HIS A 168 -5.88 30.83 14.51
#